data_647ba8eae4f94490ad34ba4f75b963b2
#
_entry.id   647ba8eae4f94490ad34ba4f75b963b2
#
_cell.length_a   1.000
_cell.length_b   1.000
_cell.length_c   1.000
_cell.angle_alpha   90.00
_cell.angle_beta   90.00
_cell.angle_gamma   90.00
#
_symmetry.space_group_name_H-M   'P 1'
#
loop_
_entity.id
_entity.type
_entity.pdbx_description
1 polymer ?
#
loop_
_entity_poly.entity_id
_entity_poly.type
_entity_poly.pdbx_seq_one_letter_code
_entity_poly.pdbx_strand_id
1 'polypeptide(L)'
;NPLNFLIQKGTELGVQKFVPILSERTIVREINIERIKKIIIEASEQSNRISIPEVNNTELLKKFLFQFPKNGSLIFCDINSNQNSLKNILEKNIDGPICILVGPEGDFSENERKMIIDLNQTTSISLAKNILKSETAALSAITIVNYHLNLS
;
A
#
# COMPACT_ATOMS: atom_id res chain seq x y z
N ASN A 1 3.63 -2.26 17.12
CA ASN A 1 3.92 -1.26 16.09
C ASN A 1 3.06 -1.56 14.85
N PRO A 2 2.18 -0.64 14.44
CA PRO A 2 1.30 -0.85 13.28
C PRO A 2 2.03 -1.16 11.98
N LEU A 3 3.19 -0.52 11.74
CA LEU A 3 4.00 -0.78 10.55
C LEU A 3 4.50 -2.22 10.52
N ASN A 4 5.01 -2.72 11.63
CA ASN A 4 5.49 -4.10 11.71
C ASN A 4 4.38 -5.11 11.45
N PHE A 5 3.21 -4.85 11.99
CA PHE A 5 2.02 -5.68 11.77
C PHE A 5 1.62 -5.69 10.30
N LEU A 6 1.61 -4.53 9.66
CA LEU A 6 1.29 -4.40 8.24
C LEU A 6 2.28 -5.19 7.37
N ILE A 7 3.57 -5.07 7.64
CA ILE A 7 4.61 -5.80 6.89
C ILE A 7 4.45 -7.32 7.05
N GLN A 8 4.24 -7.78 8.28
CA GLN A 8 4.05 -9.20 8.56
C GLN A 8 2.83 -9.76 7.83
N LYS A 9 1.68 -9.12 8.00
CA LYS A 9 0.43 -9.58 7.40
C LYS A 9 0.40 -9.39 5.89
N GLY A 10 0.98 -8.30 5.39
CA GLY A 10 1.14 -8.09 3.95
C GLY A 10 1.96 -9.21 3.31
N THR A 11 3.03 -9.64 3.97
CA THR A 11 3.84 -10.78 3.51
C THR A 11 3.01 -12.06 3.47
N GLU A 12 2.28 -12.37 4.53
CA GLU A 12 1.40 -13.54 4.59
C GLU A 12 0.33 -13.51 3.48
N LEU A 13 -0.17 -12.33 3.14
CA LEU A 13 -1.21 -12.13 2.14
C LEU A 13 -0.68 -12.08 0.69
N GLY A 14 0.62 -12.19 0.49
CA GLY A 14 1.17 -12.31 -0.85
C GLY A 14 1.71 -11.03 -1.47
N VAL A 15 1.93 -9.97 -0.70
CA VAL A 15 2.59 -8.76 -1.20
C VAL A 15 3.97 -9.13 -1.72
N GLN A 16 4.31 -8.64 -2.92
CA GLN A 16 5.57 -8.97 -3.58
C GLN A 16 6.67 -7.95 -3.31
N LYS A 17 6.30 -6.72 -2.96
CA LYS A 17 7.25 -5.63 -2.79
C LYS A 17 6.72 -4.59 -1.81
N PHE A 18 7.58 -4.15 -0.93
CA PHE A 18 7.30 -3.04 -0.01
C PHE A 18 8.16 -1.84 -0.37
N VAL A 19 7.54 -0.67 -0.41
CA VAL A 19 8.22 0.59 -0.71
C VAL A 19 7.96 1.56 0.44
N PRO A 20 8.90 1.70 1.38
CA PRO A 20 8.77 2.70 2.45
C PRO A 20 8.82 4.11 1.86
N ILE A 21 7.86 4.95 2.25
CA ILE A 21 7.72 6.31 1.73
C ILE A 21 7.93 7.32 2.85
N LEU A 22 8.71 8.35 2.56
CA LEU A 22 8.85 9.51 3.43
C LEU A 22 7.85 10.57 2.99
N SER A 23 6.99 10.95 3.91
CA SER A 23 6.06 12.07 3.77
C SER A 23 6.36 13.11 4.85
N GLU A 24 5.69 14.27 4.79
CA GLU A 24 5.90 15.36 5.75
C GLU A 24 5.68 14.94 7.20
N ARG A 25 4.74 14.02 7.44
CA ARG A 25 4.37 13.57 8.78
C ARG A 25 4.95 12.22 9.17
N THR A 26 5.81 11.64 8.33
CA THR A 26 6.46 10.38 8.63
C THR A 26 7.53 10.58 9.71
N ILE A 27 7.51 9.70 10.71
CA ILE A 27 8.57 9.65 11.71
C ILE A 27 9.69 8.78 11.17
N VAL A 28 10.74 9.41 10.65
CA VAL A 28 11.84 8.73 9.94
C VAL A 28 12.48 7.62 10.78
N ARG A 29 12.64 7.84 12.08
CA ARG A 29 13.25 6.87 13.00
C ARG A 29 12.47 5.56 13.12
N GLU A 30 11.21 5.54 12.72
CA GLU A 30 10.39 4.34 12.74
C GLU A 30 10.61 3.46 11.51
N ILE A 31 11.27 4.00 10.48
CA ILE A 31 11.58 3.26 9.26
C ILE A 31 12.97 2.66 9.39
N ASN A 32 13.03 1.38 9.68
CA ASN A 32 14.27 0.62 9.77
C ASN A 32 14.20 -0.53 8.76
N ILE A 33 14.92 -0.38 7.65
CA ILE A 33 14.89 -1.34 6.53
C ILE A 33 15.37 -2.73 6.96
N GLU A 34 16.40 -2.82 7.77
CA GLU A 34 16.91 -4.12 8.24
C GLU A 34 15.89 -4.85 9.10
N ARG A 35 15.15 -4.12 9.93
CA ARG A 35 14.06 -4.69 10.72
C ARG A 35 12.92 -5.17 9.82
N ILE A 36 12.56 -4.38 8.80
CA ILE A 36 11.53 -4.74 7.83
C ILE A 36 11.92 -6.04 7.12
N LYS A 37 13.16 -6.14 6.65
CA LYS A 37 13.67 -7.37 6.00
C LYS A 37 13.56 -8.59 6.90
N LYS A 38 13.89 -8.44 8.18
CA LYS A 38 13.81 -9.52 9.16
C LYS A 38 12.38 -10.00 9.36
N ILE A 39 11.43 -9.07 9.49
CA ILE A 39 10.01 -9.39 9.62
C ILE A 39 9.51 -10.14 8.38
N ILE A 40 9.91 -9.70 7.19
CA ILE A 40 9.54 -10.33 5.92
C ILE A 40 10.04 -11.78 5.87
N ILE A 41 11.28 -12.03 6.25
CA ILE A 41 11.87 -13.36 6.25
C ILE A 41 11.11 -14.29 7.21
N GLU A 42 10.89 -13.85 8.45
CA GLU A 42 10.16 -14.62 9.45
C GLU A 42 8.74 -14.94 9.00
N ALA A 43 8.03 -13.95 8.46
CA ALA A 43 6.66 -14.13 7.98
C ALA A 43 6.60 -15.04 6.75
N SER A 44 7.60 -14.97 5.86
CA SER A 44 7.70 -15.84 4.68
C SER A 44 7.90 -17.30 5.08
N GLU A 45 8.75 -17.55 6.06
CA GLU A 45 8.98 -18.89 6.58
C GLU A 45 7.74 -19.49 7.22
N GLN A 46 7.02 -18.69 8.03
CA GLN A 46 5.82 -19.14 8.72
C GLN A 46 4.64 -19.40 7.78
N SER A 47 4.56 -18.67 6.68
CA SER A 47 3.47 -18.79 5.71
C SER A 47 3.82 -19.72 4.53
N ASN A 48 4.96 -20.38 4.57
CA ASN A 48 5.45 -21.29 3.52
C ASN A 48 5.55 -20.62 2.14
N ARG A 49 5.90 -19.34 2.09
CA ARG A 49 6.10 -18.66 0.82
C ARG A 49 7.36 -19.16 0.13
N ILE A 50 7.26 -19.40 -1.17
CA ILE A 50 8.40 -19.81 -2.01
C ILE A 50 9.29 -18.60 -2.31
N SER A 51 8.70 -17.44 -2.53
CA SER A 51 9.42 -16.20 -2.82
C SER A 51 9.35 -15.24 -1.64
N ILE A 52 10.45 -14.55 -1.37
CA ILE A 52 10.53 -13.54 -0.32
C ILE A 52 10.21 -12.17 -0.94
N PRO A 53 9.28 -11.38 -0.35
CA PRO A 53 9.02 -10.03 -0.82
C PRO A 53 10.29 -9.16 -0.85
N GLU A 54 10.38 -8.29 -1.86
CA GLU A 54 11.42 -7.29 -1.92
C GLU A 54 11.07 -6.09 -1.04
N VAL A 55 12.07 -5.39 -0.54
CA VAL A 55 11.90 -4.10 0.10
C VAL A 55 12.85 -3.10 -0.51
N ASN A 56 12.31 -1.99 -0.99
CA ASN A 56 13.10 -0.91 -1.56
C ASN A 56 13.70 -0.03 -0.46
N ASN A 57 14.72 0.70 -0.81
CA ASN A 57 15.16 1.81 0.03
C ASN A 57 14.03 2.83 0.15
N THR A 58 14.05 3.59 1.24
CA THR A 58 13.05 4.62 1.49
C THR A 58 13.08 5.69 0.40
N GLU A 59 11.93 6.05 -0.12
CA GLU A 59 11.76 7.07 -1.15
C GLU A 59 10.90 8.23 -0.66
N LEU A 60 11.17 9.43 -1.18
CA LEU A 60 10.28 10.57 -0.99
C LEU A 60 8.97 10.33 -1.77
N LEU A 61 7.84 10.68 -1.18
CA LEU A 61 6.53 10.52 -1.81
C LEU A 61 6.49 11.15 -3.21
N LYS A 62 6.97 12.38 -3.34
CA LYS A 62 6.97 13.10 -4.62
C LYS A 62 7.73 12.35 -5.71
N LYS A 63 8.89 11.80 -5.38
CA LYS A 63 9.69 10.99 -6.31
C LYS A 63 8.98 9.71 -6.70
N PHE A 64 8.39 9.02 -5.72
CA PHE A 64 7.62 7.81 -5.97
C PHE A 64 6.48 8.06 -6.95
N LEU A 65 5.70 9.12 -6.72
CA LEU A 65 4.57 9.46 -7.59
C LEU A 65 5.03 9.84 -9.00
N PHE A 66 6.11 10.60 -9.10
CA PHE A 66 6.66 11.01 -10.40
C PHE A 66 7.12 9.81 -11.24
N GLN A 67 7.71 8.80 -10.60
CA GLN A 67 8.25 7.62 -11.26
C GLN A 67 7.23 6.48 -11.37
N PHE A 68 6.02 6.66 -10.87
CA PHE A 68 5.01 5.60 -10.88
C PHE A 68 4.69 5.19 -12.33
N PRO A 69 4.66 3.88 -12.64
CA PRO A 69 4.43 3.41 -14.01
C PRO A 69 3.11 3.90 -14.58
N LYS A 70 3.13 4.34 -15.84
CA LYS A 70 1.92 4.84 -16.53
C LYS A 70 0.83 3.78 -16.67
N ASN A 71 1.21 2.51 -16.78
CA ASN A 71 0.27 1.39 -16.84
C ASN A 71 -0.07 0.81 -15.47
N GLY A 72 0.46 1.39 -14.39
CA GLY A 72 0.18 0.94 -13.03
C GLY A 72 -1.14 1.45 -12.50
N SER A 73 -1.62 0.84 -11.43
CA SER A 73 -2.81 1.26 -10.69
C SER A 73 -2.41 1.54 -9.26
N LEU A 74 -2.66 2.77 -8.81
CA LEU A 74 -2.38 3.20 -7.45
C LEU A 74 -3.69 3.27 -6.67
N ILE A 75 -3.86 2.38 -5.71
CA ILE A 75 -5.03 2.35 -4.83
C ILE A 75 -4.67 3.11 -3.57
N PHE A 76 -5.28 4.26 -3.40
CA PHE A 76 -5.05 5.12 -2.23
C PHE A 76 -6.12 4.87 -1.17
N CYS A 77 -5.70 4.29 -0.04
CA CYS A 77 -6.57 4.10 1.12
C CYS A 77 -6.74 5.43 1.85
N ASP A 78 -7.76 6.18 1.47
CA ASP A 78 -8.01 7.53 1.94
C ASP A 78 -9.23 7.55 2.88
N ILE A 79 -8.97 7.85 4.15
CA ILE A 79 -10.04 7.93 5.16
C ILE A 79 -11.03 9.08 4.89
N ASN A 80 -10.61 10.07 4.09
CA ASN A 80 -11.43 11.23 3.75
C ASN A 80 -12.17 11.06 2.42
N SER A 81 -12.03 9.91 1.77
CA SER A 81 -12.70 9.66 0.50
C SER A 81 -14.17 9.29 0.72
N ASN A 82 -15.04 9.89 -0.07
CA ASN A 82 -16.44 9.53 -0.14
C ASN A 82 -16.72 8.47 -1.21
N GLN A 83 -15.67 8.02 -1.92
CA GLN A 83 -15.80 7.11 -3.05
C GLN A 83 -15.38 5.70 -2.65
N ASN A 84 -16.17 4.74 -3.07
CA ASN A 84 -15.81 3.33 -2.98
C ASN A 84 -15.70 2.79 -4.40
N SER A 85 -14.56 3.06 -5.04
CA SER A 85 -14.33 2.75 -6.45
C SER A 85 -13.51 1.49 -6.68
N LEU A 86 -13.24 0.71 -5.64
CA LEU A 86 -12.42 -0.50 -5.77
C LEU A 86 -13.00 -1.47 -6.80
N LYS A 87 -14.32 -1.61 -6.82
CA LYS A 87 -15.01 -2.44 -7.80
C LYS A 87 -14.70 -2.00 -9.23
N ASN A 88 -14.70 -0.70 -9.49
CA ASN A 88 -14.42 -0.16 -10.81
C ASN A 88 -12.99 -0.45 -11.27
N ILE A 89 -12.03 -0.42 -10.34
CA ILE A 89 -10.63 -0.79 -10.64
C ILE A 89 -10.55 -2.25 -11.04
N LEU A 90 -11.20 -3.12 -10.27
CA LEU A 90 -11.11 -4.56 -10.46
C LEU A 90 -11.83 -5.03 -11.74
N GLU A 91 -12.79 -4.27 -12.23
CA GLU A 91 -13.46 -4.54 -13.49
C GLU A 91 -12.65 -4.16 -14.71
N LYS A 92 -11.61 -3.33 -14.54
CA LYS A 92 -10.71 -2.97 -15.63
C LYS A 92 -9.69 -4.07 -15.89
N ASN A 93 -9.28 -4.20 -17.15
CA ASN A 93 -8.19 -5.09 -17.50
C ASN A 93 -6.88 -4.46 -17.01
N ILE A 94 -6.28 -5.04 -15.98
CA ILE A 94 -5.09 -4.48 -15.34
C ILE A 94 -3.86 -5.22 -15.87
N ASP A 95 -3.06 -4.54 -16.69
CA ASP A 95 -1.85 -5.10 -17.30
C ASP A 95 -0.58 -4.71 -16.55
N GLY A 96 -0.65 -3.70 -15.70
CA GLY A 96 0.50 -3.18 -14.98
C GLY A 96 0.49 -3.53 -13.49
N PRO A 97 1.48 -3.03 -12.75
CA PRO A 97 1.57 -3.26 -11.33
C PRO A 97 0.41 -2.59 -10.58
N ILE A 98 -0.03 -3.26 -9.52
CA ILE A 98 -1.03 -2.71 -8.59
C ILE A 98 -0.30 -2.36 -7.31
N CYS A 99 -0.41 -1.11 -6.89
CA CYS A 99 0.18 -0.63 -5.66
C CYS A 99 -0.90 -0.12 -4.71
N ILE A 100 -0.77 -0.45 -3.43
CA ILE A 100 -1.65 0.05 -2.38
C ILE A 100 -0.86 1.04 -1.55
N LEU A 101 -1.34 2.28 -1.51
CA LEU A 101 -0.69 3.36 -0.78
C LEU A 101 -1.45 3.66 0.51
N VAL A 102 -0.70 3.68 1.61
CA VAL A 102 -1.23 3.92 2.95
C VAL A 102 -0.45 5.06 3.58
N GLY A 103 -1.14 5.99 4.20
CA GLY A 103 -0.52 7.12 4.86
C GLY A 103 0.11 6.76 6.21
N PRO A 104 0.93 7.68 6.76
CA PRO A 104 1.46 7.54 8.12
C PRO A 104 0.35 7.71 9.16
N GLU A 105 0.65 7.45 10.42
CA GLU A 105 -0.32 7.62 11.52
C GLU A 105 -0.97 9.01 11.55
N GLY A 106 -0.18 10.06 11.29
CA GLY A 106 -0.66 11.42 11.21
C GLY A 106 -1.31 11.80 9.89
N ASP A 107 -1.50 10.81 8.98
CA ASP A 107 -2.01 10.99 7.64
C ASP A 107 -1.08 11.85 6.74
N PHE A 108 -1.39 11.91 5.45
CA PHE A 108 -0.70 12.81 4.53
C PHE A 108 -1.16 14.25 4.73
N SER A 109 -0.29 15.22 4.45
CA SER A 109 -0.69 16.62 4.41
C SER A 109 -1.67 16.86 3.26
N GLU A 110 -2.39 18.00 3.31
CA GLU A 110 -3.31 18.37 2.24
C GLU A 110 -2.63 18.48 0.88
N ASN A 111 -1.41 19.03 0.83
CA ASN A 111 -0.64 19.13 -0.41
C ASN A 111 -0.24 17.75 -0.93
N GLU A 112 0.18 16.87 -0.06
CA GLU A 112 0.53 15.49 -0.43
C GLU A 112 -0.68 14.72 -0.91
N ARG A 113 -1.79 14.83 -0.20
CA ARG A 113 -3.05 14.20 -0.59
C ARG A 113 -3.48 14.65 -1.99
N LYS A 114 -3.36 15.93 -2.27
CA LYS A 114 -3.67 16.49 -3.59
C LYS A 114 -2.76 15.89 -4.67
N MET A 115 -1.46 15.81 -4.42
CA MET A 115 -0.52 15.20 -5.37
C MET A 115 -0.88 13.76 -5.69
N ILE A 116 -1.27 12.99 -4.68
CA ILE A 116 -1.67 11.59 -4.85
C ILE A 116 -2.93 11.51 -5.72
N ILE A 117 -3.94 12.29 -5.39
CA ILE A 117 -5.25 12.27 -6.08
C ILE A 117 -5.13 12.77 -7.53
N ASP A 118 -4.27 13.74 -7.78
CA ASP A 118 -4.07 14.32 -9.13
C ASP A 118 -3.31 13.38 -10.08
N LEU A 119 -2.68 12.34 -9.57
CA LEU A 119 -2.02 11.33 -10.41
C LEU A 119 -3.10 10.50 -11.13
N ASN A 120 -3.01 10.40 -12.46
CA ASN A 120 -4.02 9.72 -13.29
C ASN A 120 -4.25 8.25 -12.91
N GLN A 121 -3.19 7.57 -12.43
CA GLN A 121 -3.25 6.16 -12.06
C GLN A 121 -3.89 5.92 -10.70
N THR A 122 -4.16 6.99 -9.93
CA THR A 122 -4.70 6.89 -8.57
C THR A 122 -6.21 6.69 -8.58
N THR A 123 -6.66 5.74 -7.77
CA THR A 123 -8.06 5.64 -7.35
C THR A 123 -8.11 5.68 -5.84
N SER A 124 -8.83 6.65 -5.29
CA SER A 124 -9.06 6.76 -3.86
C SER A 124 -10.21 5.84 -3.45
N ILE A 125 -10.00 5.11 -2.37
CA ILE A 125 -11.02 4.21 -1.84
C ILE A 125 -11.25 4.47 -0.36
N SER A 126 -12.49 4.25 0.06
CA SER A 126 -12.87 4.12 1.46
C SER A 126 -13.55 2.78 1.63
N LEU A 127 -13.00 1.91 2.45
CA LEU A 127 -13.47 0.53 2.57
C LEU A 127 -14.60 0.34 3.58
N ALA A 128 -14.87 1.36 4.38
CA ALA A 128 -15.95 1.32 5.36
C ALA A 128 -16.51 2.72 5.62
N LYS A 129 -17.76 2.75 6.10
CA LYS A 129 -18.38 4.02 6.52
C LYS A 129 -17.70 4.60 7.75
N ASN A 130 -17.10 3.76 8.57
CA ASN A 130 -16.34 4.16 9.74
C ASN A 130 -14.87 4.34 9.37
N ILE A 131 -14.17 5.20 10.11
CA ILE A 131 -12.74 5.39 9.93
C ILE A 131 -12.03 4.12 10.36
N LEU A 132 -11.37 3.46 9.41
CA LEU A 132 -10.49 2.33 9.69
C LEU A 132 -9.09 2.82 9.96
N LYS A 133 -8.36 2.11 10.82
CA LYS A 133 -6.92 2.33 10.95
C LYS A 133 -6.25 2.01 9.61
N SER A 134 -5.15 2.72 9.32
CA SER A 134 -4.44 2.60 8.04
C SER A 134 -4.05 1.16 7.72
N GLU A 135 -3.53 0.42 8.71
CA GLU A 135 -3.13 -0.96 8.52
C GLU A 135 -4.32 -1.88 8.21
N THR A 136 -5.47 -1.66 8.83
CA THR A 136 -6.69 -2.43 8.55
C THR A 136 -7.19 -2.16 7.13
N ALA A 137 -7.22 -0.91 6.73
CA ALA A 137 -7.63 -0.52 5.38
C ALA A 137 -6.71 -1.15 4.32
N ALA A 138 -5.40 -1.09 4.55
CA ALA A 138 -4.41 -1.65 3.64
C ALA A 138 -4.57 -3.17 3.51
N LEU A 139 -4.70 -3.89 4.61
CA LEU A 139 -4.85 -5.35 4.59
C LEU A 139 -6.15 -5.78 3.92
N SER A 140 -7.23 -5.03 4.14
CA SER A 140 -8.51 -5.28 3.47
C SER A 140 -8.37 -5.08 1.96
N ALA A 141 -7.73 -4.02 1.52
CA ALA A 141 -7.50 -3.77 0.10
C ALA A 141 -6.62 -4.86 -0.54
N ILE A 142 -5.55 -5.28 0.12
CA ILE A 142 -4.67 -6.36 -0.34
C ILE A 142 -5.47 -7.65 -0.53
N THR A 143 -6.29 -8.00 0.45
CA THR A 143 -7.09 -9.23 0.40
C THR A 143 -8.08 -9.21 -0.78
N ILE A 144 -8.77 -8.10 -0.97
CA ILE A 144 -9.75 -7.95 -2.05
C ILE A 144 -9.07 -8.04 -3.42
N VAL A 145 -7.95 -7.36 -3.60
CA VAL A 145 -7.18 -7.39 -4.85
C VAL A 145 -6.69 -8.80 -5.14
N ASN A 146 -6.10 -9.47 -4.17
CA ASN A 146 -5.61 -10.84 -4.35
C ASN A 146 -6.73 -11.81 -4.69
N TYR A 147 -7.85 -11.71 -4.00
CA TYR A 147 -9.01 -12.54 -4.27
C TYR A 147 -9.47 -12.38 -5.72
N HIS A 148 -9.57 -11.15 -6.19
CA HIS A 148 -9.99 -10.85 -7.56
C HIS A 148 -9.00 -11.40 -8.59
N LEU A 149 -7.69 -11.18 -8.39
CA LEU A 149 -6.65 -11.62 -9.32
C LEU A 149 -6.55 -13.14 -9.39
N ASN A 150 -6.75 -13.84 -8.29
CA ASN A 150 -6.65 -15.31 -8.25
C ASN A 150 -7.88 -16.01 -8.83
N LEU A 151 -8.99 -15.30 -9.01
CA LEU A 151 -10.20 -15.83 -9.65
C LEU A 151 -10.19 -15.65 -11.17
N SER A 152 -9.27 -14.86 -11.68
CA SER A 152 -9.19 -14.56 -13.11
C SER A 152 -8.28 -15.52 -13.87
#